data_42e7659d69c2865f87e839d3e442f7b1
#
_entry.id   42e7659d69c2865f87e839d3e442f7b1
#
_cell.length_a   1.000
_cell.length_b   1.000
_cell.length_c   1.000
_cell.angle_alpha   90.00
_cell.angle_beta   90.00
_cell.angle_gamma   90.00
#
_symmetry.space_group_name_H-M   'P 1'
#
loop_
_entity.id
_entity.type
_entity.pdbx_description
1 polymer ?
#
loop_
_entity_poly.entity_id
_entity_poly.type
_entity_poly.pdbx_seq_one_letter_code
_entity_poly.pdbx_strand_id
1 'polypeptide(L)'
;MKPERKIRIGIAGYGNLGRGVENAVKQNPDMELVGVFTRRSPDELHCSLPAFQISDMKNFKDKIDVMILCWGSATDLPEHGAAAAEFFNTVDSFDTHAKIPEYFRKIDECARKNHTLSLISCG
;
A
#
# COMPACT_ATOMS: atom_id res chain seq x y z
N MET A 1 -25.71 -3.14 -14.51
CA MET A 1 -25.21 -3.18 -14.01
C MET A 1 -24.19 -3.67 -13.64
N LYS A 2 -23.80 -3.79 -13.31
CA LYS A 2 -22.69 -4.08 -13.12
C LYS A 2 -22.06 -4.94 -12.35
N PRO A 3 -21.30 -5.60 -12.75
CA PRO A 3 -20.82 -6.55 -11.89
C PRO A 3 -20.14 -5.88 -10.79
N GLU A 4 -20.41 -6.33 -9.70
CA GLU A 4 -20.02 -5.69 -8.54
C GLU A 4 -18.72 -6.26 -8.07
N ARG A 5 -17.74 -6.18 -8.91
CA ARG A 5 -16.39 -6.54 -8.51
C ARG A 5 -15.90 -5.54 -7.48
N LYS A 6 -15.51 -6.04 -6.33
CA LYS A 6 -14.97 -5.20 -5.28
C LYS A 6 -13.55 -4.74 -5.62
N ILE A 7 -13.18 -3.58 -5.10
CA ILE A 7 -11.81 -3.10 -5.20
C ILE A 7 -10.96 -3.89 -4.22
N ARG A 8 -9.94 -4.54 -4.71
CA ARG A 8 -9.08 -5.39 -3.88
C ARG A 8 -7.94 -4.56 -3.30
N ILE A 9 -7.86 -4.53 -1.98
CA ILE A 9 -6.94 -3.67 -1.23
C ILE A 9 -5.89 -4.51 -0.53
N GLY A 10 -4.63 -4.10 -0.66
CA GLY A 10 -3.54 -4.62 0.15
C GLY A 10 -3.04 -3.53 1.08
N ILE A 11 -2.55 -3.91 2.24
CA ILE A 11 -2.01 -2.98 3.23
C ILE A 11 -0.53 -3.29 3.41
N ALA A 12 0.33 -2.32 3.20
CA ALA A 12 1.76 -2.47 3.44
C ALA A 12 2.11 -1.76 4.74
N GLY A 13 2.54 -2.55 5.73
CA GLY A 13 2.79 -2.06 7.08
C GLY A 13 1.57 -2.19 7.97
N TYR A 14 1.77 -2.70 9.18
CA TYR A 14 0.64 -2.97 10.08
C TYR A 14 0.89 -2.43 11.48
N GLY A 15 1.09 -1.12 11.56
CA GLY A 15 1.10 -0.39 12.82
C GLY A 15 -0.27 0.23 13.05
N ASN A 16 -0.30 1.35 13.75
CA ASN A 16 -1.56 2.03 14.04
C ASN A 16 -2.30 2.46 12.78
N LEU A 17 -1.57 2.99 11.80
CA LEU A 17 -2.18 3.43 10.55
C LEU A 17 -2.74 2.23 9.77
N GLY A 18 -1.99 1.16 9.68
CA GLY A 18 -2.45 -0.04 8.97
C GLY A 18 -3.72 -0.61 9.59
N ARG A 19 -3.80 -0.63 10.91
CA ARG A 19 -5.01 -1.09 11.61
C ARG A 19 -6.19 -0.17 11.34
N GLY A 20 -5.94 1.14 11.29
CA GLY A 20 -6.99 2.09 10.97
C GLY A 20 -7.51 1.91 9.56
N VAL A 21 -6.62 1.66 8.61
CA VAL A 21 -7.00 1.38 7.24
C VAL A 21 -7.81 0.09 7.15
N GLU A 22 -7.38 -0.93 7.85
CA GLU A 22 -8.14 -2.19 7.90
C GLU A 22 -9.58 -1.95 8.34
N ASN A 23 -9.76 -1.19 9.44
CA ASN A 23 -11.09 -0.89 9.95
C ASN A 23 -11.92 -0.08 8.95
N ALA A 24 -11.29 0.88 8.29
CA ALA A 24 -12.00 1.71 7.31
C ALA A 24 -12.45 0.90 6.10
N VAL A 25 -11.58 0.04 5.60
CA VAL A 25 -11.92 -0.79 4.44
C VAL A 25 -13.06 -1.76 4.76
N LYS A 26 -13.03 -2.34 5.96
CA LYS A 26 -14.09 -3.27 6.37
C LYS A 26 -15.46 -2.62 6.44
N GLN A 27 -15.52 -1.30 6.57
CA GLN A 27 -16.78 -0.56 6.60
C GLN A 27 -17.28 -0.17 5.21
N ASN A 28 -16.52 -0.47 4.18
CA ASN A 28 -16.87 -0.14 2.80
C ASN A 28 -17.22 -1.41 2.03
N PRO A 29 -18.49 -1.60 1.68
CA PRO A 29 -18.92 -2.86 1.03
C PRO A 29 -18.40 -3.06 -0.37
N ASP A 30 -17.86 -2.01 -1.01
CA ASP A 30 -17.30 -2.09 -2.35
C ASP A 30 -15.79 -2.40 -2.35
N MET A 31 -15.22 -2.65 -1.17
CA MET A 31 -13.80 -2.96 -1.02
C MET A 31 -13.63 -4.29 -0.32
N GLU A 32 -12.54 -4.98 -0.64
CA GLU A 32 -12.18 -6.19 0.09
C GLU A 32 -10.69 -6.19 0.39
N LEU A 33 -10.33 -6.71 1.55
CA LEU A 33 -8.95 -6.80 1.97
C LEU A 33 -8.36 -8.13 1.51
N VAL A 34 -7.23 -8.05 0.82
CA VAL A 34 -6.52 -9.24 0.36
C VAL A 34 -5.52 -9.71 1.41
N GLY A 35 -4.77 -8.78 1.99
CA GLY A 35 -3.79 -9.14 3.00
C GLY A 35 -2.92 -7.99 3.43
N VAL A 36 -2.03 -8.27 4.36
CA VAL A 36 -1.09 -7.31 4.96
C VAL A 36 0.33 -7.74 4.59
N PHE A 37 1.14 -6.78 4.23
CA PHE A 37 2.56 -7.02 3.90
C PHE A 37 3.44 -6.35 4.95
N THR A 38 4.38 -7.10 5.50
CA THR A 38 5.17 -6.67 6.64
C THR A 38 6.64 -7.00 6.46
N ARG A 39 7.51 -6.21 7.12
CA ARG A 39 8.94 -6.52 7.21
C ARG A 39 9.22 -7.53 8.30
N ARG A 40 8.31 -7.66 9.27
CA ARG A 40 8.43 -8.62 10.34
C ARG A 40 8.06 -10.00 9.82
N SER A 41 8.35 -11.00 10.63
CA SER A 41 7.82 -12.33 10.33
C SER A 41 6.29 -12.25 10.34
N PRO A 42 5.61 -12.73 9.30
CA PRO A 42 4.14 -12.71 9.30
C PRO A 42 3.51 -13.38 10.51
N ASP A 43 4.19 -14.38 11.08
CA ASP A 43 3.70 -15.10 12.25
C ASP A 43 3.67 -14.22 13.51
N GLU A 44 4.41 -13.12 13.51
CA GLU A 44 4.44 -12.20 14.65
C GLU A 44 3.28 -11.21 14.64
N LEU A 45 2.52 -11.14 13.55
CA LEU A 45 1.39 -10.22 13.47
C LEU A 45 0.14 -10.89 14.01
N HIS A 46 -0.53 -10.18 14.92
CA HIS A 46 -1.82 -10.62 15.46
C HIS A 46 -2.93 -9.93 14.70
N CYS A 47 -3.18 -10.38 13.47
CA CYS A 47 -4.25 -9.82 12.66
C CYS A 47 -5.10 -10.94 12.08
N SER A 48 -6.33 -10.61 11.74
CA SER A 48 -7.29 -11.56 11.19
C SER A 48 -7.10 -11.77 9.69
N LEU A 49 -6.20 -11.02 9.06
CA LEU A 49 -5.96 -11.09 7.62
C LEU A 49 -4.74 -11.94 7.33
N PRO A 50 -4.66 -12.54 6.14
CA PRO A 50 -3.41 -13.17 5.72
C PRO A 50 -2.27 -12.15 5.75
N ALA A 51 -1.14 -12.57 6.29
CA ALA A 51 0.04 -11.71 6.38
C ALA A 51 1.17 -12.31 5.54
N PHE A 52 1.87 -11.44 4.81
CA PHE A 52 2.95 -11.84 3.90
C PHE A 52 4.15 -10.94 4.11
N GLN A 53 5.29 -11.37 3.64
CA GLN A 53 6.48 -10.51 3.66
C GLN A 53 6.44 -9.51 2.50
N ILE A 54 7.08 -8.36 2.71
CA ILE A 54 7.14 -7.33 1.67
C ILE A 54 7.74 -7.88 0.38
N SER A 55 8.72 -8.76 0.49
CA SER A 55 9.35 -9.35 -0.68
C SER A 55 8.39 -10.17 -1.55
N ASP A 56 7.24 -10.56 -1.00
CA ASP A 56 6.24 -11.32 -1.73
C ASP A 56 5.24 -10.45 -2.49
N MET A 57 5.30 -9.12 -2.34
CA MET A 57 4.33 -8.23 -2.98
C MET A 57 4.22 -8.42 -4.48
N LYS A 58 5.35 -8.60 -5.15
CA LYS A 58 5.37 -8.76 -6.60
C LYS A 58 4.51 -9.91 -7.10
N ASN A 59 4.30 -10.92 -6.25
CA ASN A 59 3.49 -12.08 -6.61
C ASN A 59 1.99 -11.78 -6.59
N PHE A 60 1.60 -10.60 -6.10
CA PHE A 60 0.22 -10.20 -5.97
C PHE A 60 -0.21 -9.14 -6.99
N LYS A 61 0.63 -8.88 -7.98
CA LYS A 61 0.37 -7.82 -8.96
C LYS A 61 -1.02 -7.89 -9.58
N ASP A 62 -1.49 -9.08 -9.88
CA ASP A 62 -2.79 -9.27 -10.50
C ASP A 62 -3.91 -9.58 -9.48
N LYS A 63 -3.58 -9.56 -8.19
CA LYS A 63 -4.52 -9.91 -7.13
C LYS A 63 -4.94 -8.72 -6.27
N ILE A 64 -4.25 -7.60 -6.40
CA ILE A 64 -4.51 -6.39 -5.62
C ILE A 64 -4.64 -5.22 -6.58
N ASP A 65 -5.69 -4.42 -6.41
CA ASP A 65 -5.91 -3.25 -7.25
C ASP A 65 -5.22 -2.01 -6.71
N VAL A 66 -5.22 -1.84 -5.39
CA VAL A 66 -4.60 -0.68 -4.72
C VAL A 66 -3.85 -1.17 -3.50
N MET A 67 -2.60 -0.75 -3.38
CA MET A 67 -1.80 -1.00 -2.19
C MET A 67 -1.75 0.28 -1.37
N ILE A 68 -2.22 0.20 -0.13
CA ILE A 68 -2.17 1.35 0.77
C ILE A 68 -0.91 1.22 1.60
N LEU A 69 -0.01 2.19 1.44
CA LEU A 69 1.30 2.16 2.07
C LEU A 69 1.23 2.84 3.43
N CYS A 70 1.27 2.03 4.48
CA CYS A 70 1.14 2.50 5.85
C CYS A 70 2.50 2.50 6.57
N TRP A 71 3.56 2.70 5.81
CA TRP A 71 4.92 2.78 6.34
C TRP A 71 5.25 4.20 6.78
N GLY A 72 6.26 4.33 7.61
CA GLY A 72 6.73 5.64 8.05
C GLY A 72 7.48 6.40 6.95
N SER A 73 7.40 7.72 7.01
CA SER A 73 8.03 8.60 6.02
C SER A 73 9.53 8.70 6.17
N ALA A 74 10.06 8.39 7.35
CA ALA A 74 11.48 8.60 7.62
C ALA A 74 12.38 7.67 6.81
N THR A 75 12.01 6.40 6.71
CA THR A 75 12.85 5.40 6.03
C THR A 75 12.06 4.53 5.08
N ASP A 76 10.93 4.00 5.51
CA ASP A 76 10.24 2.95 4.76
C ASP A 76 9.63 3.43 3.45
N LEU A 77 8.91 4.54 3.46
CA LEU A 77 8.31 5.07 2.24
C LEU A 77 9.36 5.49 1.21
N PRO A 78 10.41 6.24 1.60
CA PRO A 78 11.45 6.57 0.63
C PRO A 78 12.14 5.34 0.05
N GLU A 79 12.27 4.29 0.83
CA GLU A 79 12.98 3.09 0.43
C GLU A 79 12.13 2.15 -0.40
N HIS A 80 10.87 1.96 -0.02
CA HIS A 80 10.01 0.93 -0.60
C HIS A 80 8.82 1.45 -1.41
N GLY A 81 8.50 2.74 -1.31
CA GLY A 81 7.34 3.29 -2.00
C GLY A 81 7.39 3.10 -3.51
N ALA A 82 8.53 3.39 -4.11
CA ALA A 82 8.69 3.24 -5.56
C ALA A 82 8.58 1.78 -5.98
N ALA A 83 9.10 0.86 -5.16
CA ALA A 83 8.98 -0.57 -5.46
C ALA A 83 7.53 -1.01 -5.47
N ALA A 84 6.71 -0.50 -4.56
CA ALA A 84 5.28 -0.80 -4.56
C ALA A 84 4.59 -0.21 -5.78
N ALA A 85 4.95 1.02 -6.18
CA ALA A 85 4.37 1.69 -7.34
C ALA A 85 4.71 0.97 -8.64
N GLU A 86 5.75 0.16 -8.65
CA GLU A 86 6.10 -0.63 -9.81
C GLU A 86 5.02 -1.68 -10.15
N PHE A 87 4.34 -2.18 -9.13
CA PHE A 87 3.37 -3.26 -9.30
C PHE A 87 1.91 -2.86 -9.09
N PHE A 88 1.66 -1.79 -8.34
CA PHE A 88 0.31 -1.44 -7.90
C PHE A 88 0.03 0.05 -8.04
N ASN A 89 -1.25 0.37 -8.13
CA ASN A 89 -1.68 1.73 -7.79
C ASN A 89 -1.50 1.88 -6.28
N THR A 90 -0.97 3.00 -5.83
CA THR A 90 -0.64 3.18 -4.41
C THR A 90 -1.26 4.44 -3.82
N VAL A 91 -1.48 4.40 -2.52
CA VAL A 91 -1.89 5.56 -1.72
C VAL A 91 -0.97 5.57 -0.50
N ASP A 92 -0.37 6.71 -0.19
CA ASP A 92 0.48 6.80 0.99
C ASP A 92 0.22 8.08 1.79
N SER A 93 0.89 8.16 2.93
CA SER A 93 0.76 9.29 3.84
C SER A 93 2.12 9.95 4.12
N PHE A 94 2.97 10.02 3.10
CA PHE A 94 4.30 10.59 3.27
C PHE A 94 4.21 12.02 3.80
N ASP A 95 4.83 12.28 4.93
CA ASP A 95 4.68 13.56 5.62
C ASP A 95 6.00 14.29 5.94
N THR A 96 7.11 13.86 5.39
CA THR A 96 8.36 14.58 5.54
C THR A 96 8.39 15.73 4.53
N HIS A 97 7.80 16.86 4.91
CA HIS A 97 7.49 17.97 4.01
C HIS A 97 8.67 18.44 3.17
N ALA A 98 9.83 18.59 3.77
CA ALA A 98 11.01 19.09 3.05
C ALA A 98 11.43 18.16 1.90
N LYS A 99 11.04 16.89 1.96
CA LYS A 99 11.43 15.90 0.96
C LYS A 99 10.32 15.51 0.01
N ILE A 100 9.15 16.12 0.14
CA ILE A 100 8.02 15.79 -0.75
C ILE A 100 8.36 15.97 -2.23
N PRO A 101 9.00 17.07 -2.67
CA PRO A 101 9.30 17.22 -4.09
C PRO A 101 10.19 16.10 -4.64
N GLU A 102 11.19 15.68 -3.86
CA GLU A 102 12.09 14.61 -4.25
C GLU A 102 11.36 13.28 -4.29
N TYR A 103 10.56 13.00 -3.28
CA TYR A 103 9.76 11.79 -3.19
C TYR A 103 8.74 11.74 -4.33
N PHE A 104 8.09 12.86 -4.60
CA PHE A 104 7.13 12.96 -5.69
C PHE A 104 7.76 12.57 -7.03
N ARG A 105 8.94 13.14 -7.33
CA ARG A 105 9.60 12.82 -8.59
C ARG A 105 9.94 11.35 -8.73
N LYS A 106 10.42 10.75 -7.64
CA LYS A 106 10.78 9.34 -7.63
C LYS A 106 9.56 8.46 -7.89
N ILE A 107 8.45 8.74 -7.21
CA ILE A 107 7.23 7.97 -7.37
C ILE A 107 6.61 8.21 -8.75
N ASP A 108 6.57 9.46 -9.20
CA ASP A 108 6.01 9.82 -10.50
C ASP A 108 6.74 9.10 -11.64
N GLU A 109 8.05 9.11 -11.58
CA GLU A 109 8.85 8.44 -12.60
C GLU A 109 8.55 6.94 -12.64
N CYS A 110 8.49 6.30 -11.48
CA CYS A 110 8.20 4.88 -11.38
C CYS A 110 6.78 4.57 -11.86
N ALA A 111 5.80 5.37 -11.45
CA ALA A 111 4.41 5.15 -11.84
C ALA A 111 4.21 5.31 -13.34
N ARG A 112 4.83 6.34 -13.94
CA ARG A 112 4.75 6.56 -15.39
C ARG A 112 5.33 5.40 -16.16
N LYS A 113 6.48 4.92 -15.71
CA LYS A 113 7.19 3.82 -16.36
C LYS A 113 6.39 2.52 -16.32
N ASN A 114 5.64 2.32 -15.25
CA ASN A 114 4.93 1.06 -15.04
C ASN A 114 3.41 1.17 -15.25
N HIS A 115 2.94 2.32 -15.70
CA HIS A 115 1.52 2.56 -15.99
C HIS A 115 0.64 2.37 -14.76
N THR A 116 1.12 2.84 -13.61
CA THR A 116 0.34 2.84 -12.36
C THR A 116 0.03 4.27 -11.94
N LEU A 117 -0.84 4.40 -10.95
CA LEU A 117 -1.20 5.68 -10.36
C LEU A 117 -0.77 5.67 -8.90
N SER A 118 -0.25 6.80 -8.44
CA SER A 118 0.15 6.93 -7.04
C SER A 118 -0.38 8.24 -6.49
N LEU A 119 -1.09 8.15 -5.36
CA LEU A 119 -1.53 9.30 -4.61
C LEU A 119 -0.63 9.40 -3.38
N ILE A 120 0.18 10.43 -3.31
CA ILE A 120 1.11 10.58 -2.19
C ILE A 120 0.59 11.61 -1.18
N SER A 121 1.08 11.49 0.04
CA SER A 121 0.82 12.49 1.10
C SER A 121 -0.67 12.68 1.39
N CYS A 122 -1.42 11.60 1.43
CA CYS A 122 -2.86 11.62 1.68
C CYS A 122 -3.23 11.55 3.16
N GLY A 123 -2.24 11.59 4.04
CA GLY A 123 -2.48 11.48 5.49
C GLY A 123 -3.00 12.71 6.16
#